data_263f4013683ddbcd09f0a8d75dec7460
#
_entry.id   263f4013683ddbcd09f0a8d75dec7460
#
_cell.length_a   1.000
_cell.length_b   1.000
_cell.length_c   1.000
_cell.angle_alpha   90.00
_cell.angle_beta   90.00
_cell.angle_gamma   90.00
#
_symmetry.space_group_name_H-M   'P 1'
#
loop_
_entity.id
_entity.type
_entity.pdbx_description
1 polymer ?
#
loop_
_entity_poly.entity_id
_entity_poly.type
_entity_poly.pdbx_seq_one_letter_code
_entity_poly.pdbx_strand_id
1 'polypeptide(L)'
;MFANKNLQIAAGLGIAFFIAAIAAFGYHTAPAGSSLETFFFALGGKLPAGIIQAATFACFFICIFAVAALNKRIQTEETAYMAKLLPESEQYVLYPEDVNRIKLETIETERRIGPKMLTDLIKQATTKFRAENSSGETLSIVETVSEMQRKSLEKEFWLISICQSLIPAFGFLGTVLGMAAAILSMGQAKPVAVVSP
;
A
#
# COMPACT_ATOMS: atom_id res chain seq x y z
N MET A 1 -3.98 -11.90 -8.62
CA MET A 1 -3.05 -11.42 -9.66
C MET A 1 -2.05 -10.36 -9.16
N PHE A 2 -2.31 -9.63 -8.08
CA PHE A 2 -1.43 -8.55 -7.55
C PHE A 2 -0.64 -8.93 -6.28
N ALA A 3 -0.38 -10.21 -6.05
CA ALA A 3 0.37 -10.66 -4.86
C ALA A 3 1.88 -10.33 -4.91
N ASN A 4 2.39 -9.93 -6.06
CA ASN A 4 3.81 -9.63 -6.24
C ASN A 4 4.03 -8.12 -6.13
N LYS A 5 4.77 -7.66 -5.09
CA LYS A 5 5.11 -6.25 -4.85
C LYS A 5 5.74 -5.57 -6.09
N ASN A 6 6.59 -6.30 -6.79
CA ASN A 6 7.23 -5.79 -8.00
C ASN A 6 6.20 -5.48 -9.10
N LEU A 7 5.14 -6.28 -9.22
CA LEU A 7 4.07 -6.04 -10.20
C LEU A 7 3.24 -4.81 -9.83
N GLN A 8 2.97 -4.58 -8.55
CA GLN A 8 2.26 -3.38 -8.07
C GLN A 8 3.05 -2.11 -8.36
N ILE A 9 4.35 -2.12 -8.07
CA ILE A 9 5.26 -1.00 -8.36
C ILE A 9 5.34 -0.78 -9.86
N ALA A 10 5.53 -1.82 -10.67
CA ALA A 10 5.58 -1.70 -12.12
C ALA A 10 4.29 -1.16 -12.73
N ALA A 11 3.12 -1.61 -12.24
CA ALA A 11 1.83 -1.11 -12.69
C ALA A 11 1.63 0.37 -12.32
N GLY A 12 1.97 0.77 -11.09
CA GLY A 12 1.88 2.17 -10.65
C GLY A 12 2.79 3.10 -11.46
N LEU A 13 4.04 2.69 -11.68
CA LEU A 13 4.99 3.43 -12.53
C LEU A 13 4.51 3.51 -13.98
N GLY A 14 3.97 2.42 -14.53
CA GLY A 14 3.47 2.37 -15.91
C GLY A 14 2.31 3.36 -16.13
N ILE A 15 1.34 3.40 -15.19
CA ILE A 15 0.22 4.34 -15.27
C ILE A 15 0.69 5.80 -15.12
N ALA A 16 1.59 6.07 -14.17
CA ALA A 16 2.13 7.41 -13.98
C ALA A 16 2.90 7.89 -15.22
N PHE A 17 3.71 7.01 -15.82
CA PHE A 17 4.42 7.31 -17.06
C PHE A 17 3.45 7.58 -18.22
N PHE A 18 2.38 6.81 -18.34
CA PHE A 18 1.35 7.00 -19.37
C PHE A 18 0.63 8.34 -19.21
N ILE A 19 0.26 8.72 -17.98
CA ILE A 19 -0.35 10.03 -17.69
C ILE A 19 0.62 11.16 -18.02
N ALA A 20 1.89 11.05 -17.63
CA ALA A 20 2.91 12.04 -17.93
C ALA A 20 3.14 12.21 -19.44
N ALA A 21 3.13 11.11 -20.21
CA ALA A 21 3.25 11.14 -21.66
C ALA A 21 2.05 11.85 -22.32
N ILE A 22 0.82 11.57 -21.86
CA ILE A 22 -0.38 12.27 -22.33
C ILE A 22 -0.31 13.75 -21.99
N ALA A 23 0.11 14.12 -20.78
CA ALA A 23 0.23 15.52 -20.37
C ALA A 23 1.26 16.28 -21.21
N ALA A 24 2.43 15.67 -21.46
CA ALA A 24 3.47 16.25 -22.29
C ALA A 24 3.00 16.40 -23.77
N PHE A 25 2.39 15.38 -24.33
CA PHE A 25 1.85 15.43 -25.69
C PHE A 25 0.75 16.48 -25.81
N GLY A 26 -0.20 16.51 -24.88
CA GLY A 26 -1.29 17.49 -24.86
C GLY A 26 -0.78 18.93 -24.71
N TYR A 27 0.24 19.16 -23.89
CA TYR A 27 0.87 20.47 -23.74
C TYR A 27 1.50 20.97 -25.05
N HIS A 28 2.17 20.08 -25.79
CA HIS A 28 2.80 20.45 -27.07
C HIS A 28 1.82 20.64 -28.25
N THR A 29 0.64 20.03 -28.17
CA THR A 29 -0.37 20.10 -29.24
C THR A 29 -1.47 21.13 -28.98
N ALA A 30 -1.62 21.59 -27.72
CA ALA A 30 -2.64 22.57 -27.36
C ALA A 30 -2.32 23.95 -27.95
N PRO A 31 -3.35 24.70 -28.41
CA PRO A 31 -3.17 26.07 -28.90
C PRO A 31 -2.66 26.98 -27.76
N ALA A 32 -1.66 27.81 -28.07
CA ALA A 32 -1.07 28.73 -27.11
C ALA A 32 -2.12 29.68 -26.50
N GLY A 33 -2.13 29.82 -25.18
CA GLY A 33 -3.09 30.63 -24.42
C GLY A 33 -4.46 29.99 -24.22
N SER A 34 -4.68 28.74 -24.62
CA SER A 34 -5.94 28.03 -24.43
C SER A 34 -6.07 27.45 -22.99
N SER A 35 -7.33 27.27 -22.55
CA SER A 35 -7.61 26.55 -21.31
C SER A 35 -7.05 25.12 -21.29
N LEU A 36 -6.90 24.50 -22.48
CA LEU A 36 -6.31 23.18 -22.63
C LEU A 36 -4.80 23.20 -22.37
N GLU A 37 -4.09 24.19 -22.82
CA GLU A 37 -2.66 24.35 -22.52
C GLU A 37 -2.44 24.49 -21.01
N THR A 38 -3.25 25.32 -20.35
CA THR A 38 -3.20 25.50 -18.90
C THR A 38 -3.50 24.20 -18.15
N PHE A 39 -4.47 23.42 -18.62
CA PHE A 39 -4.82 22.13 -18.05
C PHE A 39 -3.66 21.11 -18.17
N PHE A 40 -3.08 20.96 -19.37
CA PHE A 40 -1.95 20.06 -19.57
C PHE A 40 -0.68 20.53 -18.85
N PHE A 41 -0.48 21.85 -18.74
CA PHE A 41 0.58 22.41 -17.89
C PHE A 41 0.40 22.02 -16.43
N ALA A 42 -0.81 22.13 -15.88
CA ALA A 42 -1.13 21.72 -14.50
C ALA A 42 -0.98 20.21 -14.26
N LEU A 43 -1.20 19.38 -15.30
CA LEU A 43 -0.96 17.93 -15.27
C LEU A 43 0.53 17.55 -15.35
N GLY A 44 1.43 18.52 -15.52
CA GLY A 44 2.87 18.30 -15.59
C GLY A 44 3.45 18.21 -17.00
N GLY A 45 2.78 18.82 -18.00
CA GLY A 45 3.21 18.80 -19.39
C GLY A 45 4.53 19.54 -19.67
N LYS A 46 5.05 20.32 -18.71
CA LYS A 46 6.29 21.09 -18.86
C LYS A 46 7.35 20.69 -17.85
N LEU A 47 8.57 20.42 -18.31
CA LEU A 47 9.73 20.18 -17.45
C LEU A 47 10.22 21.51 -16.80
N PRO A 48 10.75 21.49 -15.55
CA PRO A 48 11.01 20.31 -14.68
C PRO A 48 9.83 19.91 -13.78
N ALA A 49 8.76 20.71 -13.68
CA ALA A 49 7.61 20.47 -12.82
C ALA A 49 6.92 19.12 -13.12
N GLY A 50 6.90 18.73 -14.40
CA GLY A 50 6.30 17.47 -14.85
C GLY A 50 6.92 16.22 -14.22
N ILE A 51 8.22 16.24 -13.89
CA ILE A 51 8.89 15.10 -13.26
C ILE A 51 8.33 14.90 -11.84
N ILE A 52 8.16 15.99 -11.08
CA ILE A 52 7.63 15.93 -9.71
C ILE A 52 6.18 15.44 -9.74
N GLN A 53 5.40 15.96 -10.67
CA GLN A 53 4.01 15.54 -10.85
C GLN A 53 3.90 14.06 -11.22
N ALA A 54 4.75 13.57 -12.14
CA ALA A 54 4.81 12.16 -12.50
C ALA A 54 5.22 11.28 -11.31
N ALA A 55 6.20 11.71 -10.49
CA ALA A 55 6.60 11.02 -9.28
C ALA A 55 5.47 10.95 -8.25
N THR A 56 4.72 12.05 -8.07
CA THR A 56 3.55 12.09 -7.19
C THR A 56 2.47 11.12 -7.64
N PHE A 57 2.14 11.09 -8.94
CA PHE A 57 1.21 10.11 -9.49
C PHE A 57 1.70 8.68 -9.34
N ALA A 58 3.00 8.42 -9.55
CA ALA A 58 3.58 7.10 -9.34
C ALA A 58 3.37 6.62 -7.90
N CYS A 59 3.71 7.45 -6.89
CA CYS A 59 3.48 7.13 -5.50
C CYS A 59 2.00 6.90 -5.19
N PHE A 60 1.10 7.71 -5.75
CA PHE A 60 -0.35 7.59 -5.55
C PHE A 60 -0.89 6.26 -6.09
N PHE A 61 -0.56 5.88 -7.31
CA PHE A 61 -1.03 4.63 -7.90
C PHE A 61 -0.40 3.40 -7.25
N ILE A 62 0.89 3.45 -6.89
CA ILE A 62 1.54 2.39 -6.11
C ILE A 62 0.80 2.19 -4.78
N CYS A 63 0.44 3.28 -4.08
CA CYS A 63 -0.30 3.22 -2.83
C CYS A 63 -1.70 2.58 -3.03
N ILE A 64 -2.45 2.98 -4.06
CA ILE A 64 -3.76 2.38 -4.38
C ILE A 64 -3.64 0.87 -4.61
N PHE A 65 -2.67 0.42 -5.41
CA PHE A 65 -2.49 -1.01 -5.66
C PHE A 65 -2.06 -1.77 -4.42
N ALA A 66 -1.19 -1.19 -3.58
CA ALA A 66 -0.77 -1.79 -2.32
C ALA A 66 -1.95 -1.95 -1.35
N VAL A 67 -2.79 -0.91 -1.21
CA VAL A 67 -4.00 -0.95 -0.37
C VAL A 67 -5.01 -1.97 -0.91
N ALA A 68 -5.24 -2.02 -2.22
CA ALA A 68 -6.14 -2.99 -2.82
C ALA A 68 -5.68 -4.44 -2.60
N ALA A 69 -4.37 -4.71 -2.70
CA ALA A 69 -3.80 -6.02 -2.44
C ALA A 69 -3.92 -6.42 -0.95
N LEU A 70 -3.68 -5.47 -0.05
CA LEU A 70 -3.83 -5.67 1.39
C LEU A 70 -5.29 -5.95 1.77
N ASN A 71 -6.24 -5.18 1.23
CA ASN A 71 -7.66 -5.39 1.45
C ASN A 71 -8.11 -6.80 0.99
N LYS A 72 -7.64 -7.23 -0.19
CA LYS A 72 -7.90 -8.60 -0.66
C LYS A 72 -7.33 -9.66 0.28
N ARG A 73 -6.14 -9.42 0.86
CA ARG A 73 -5.56 -10.32 1.85
C ARG A 73 -6.41 -10.38 3.11
N ILE A 74 -6.83 -9.24 3.65
CA ILE A 74 -7.72 -9.17 4.83
C ILE A 74 -8.99 -9.99 4.59
N GLN A 75 -9.66 -9.80 3.45
CA GLN A 75 -10.86 -10.57 3.10
C GLN A 75 -10.60 -12.07 3.04
N THR A 76 -9.42 -12.49 2.57
CA THR A 76 -9.08 -13.92 2.54
C THR A 76 -8.71 -14.49 3.92
N GLU A 77 -8.14 -13.70 4.83
CA GLU A 77 -7.91 -14.11 6.21
C GLU A 77 -9.23 -14.17 7.02
N GLU A 78 -10.18 -13.28 6.74
CA GLU A 78 -11.50 -13.27 7.37
C GLU A 78 -12.26 -14.59 7.15
N THR A 79 -12.07 -15.26 6.03
CA THR A 79 -12.69 -16.58 5.78
C THR A 79 -12.27 -17.64 6.79
N ALA A 80 -11.05 -17.58 7.32
CA ALA A 80 -10.58 -18.48 8.37
C ALA A 80 -11.20 -18.14 9.73
N TYR A 81 -11.40 -16.86 10.00
CA TYR A 81 -12.06 -16.40 11.23
C TYR A 81 -13.53 -16.84 11.26
N MET A 82 -14.23 -16.74 10.14
CA MET A 82 -15.63 -17.17 10.01
C MET A 82 -15.82 -18.69 10.16
N ALA A 83 -14.74 -19.48 10.04
CA ALA A 83 -14.79 -20.93 10.24
C ALA A 83 -15.00 -21.36 11.71
N LYS A 84 -14.92 -20.41 12.66
CA LYS A 84 -15.16 -20.64 14.12
C LYS A 84 -14.47 -21.89 14.68
N LEU A 85 -13.18 -22.02 14.39
CA LEU A 85 -12.37 -23.20 14.75
C LEU A 85 -12.17 -23.39 16.26
N LEU A 86 -12.39 -22.33 17.05
CA LEU A 86 -12.24 -22.34 18.50
C LEU A 86 -13.60 -22.11 19.17
N PRO A 87 -13.87 -22.73 20.34
CA PRO A 87 -15.07 -22.44 21.12
C PRO A 87 -15.10 -20.98 21.58
N GLU A 88 -16.25 -20.31 21.41
CA GLU A 88 -16.42 -18.89 21.75
C GLU A 88 -16.58 -18.64 23.27
N SER A 89 -16.83 -19.68 24.10
CA SER A 89 -17.04 -19.52 25.51
C SER A 89 -15.72 -19.52 26.29
N GLU A 90 -15.43 -18.42 27.00
CA GLU A 90 -14.25 -18.29 27.87
C GLU A 90 -14.20 -19.30 29.01
N GLN A 91 -15.33 -19.92 29.36
CA GLN A 91 -15.42 -20.90 30.44
C GLN A 91 -15.16 -22.35 29.98
N TYR A 92 -14.91 -22.55 28.67
CA TYR A 92 -14.70 -23.89 28.13
C TYR A 92 -13.27 -24.36 28.40
N VAL A 93 -13.10 -25.38 29.25
CA VAL A 93 -11.81 -25.99 29.46
C VAL A 93 -11.55 -27.03 28.36
N LEU A 94 -10.50 -26.83 27.60
CA LEU A 94 -10.10 -27.74 26.52
C LEU A 94 -9.41 -28.99 27.13
N TYR A 95 -9.97 -30.15 26.89
CA TYR A 95 -9.33 -31.43 27.17
C TYR A 95 -8.39 -31.87 26.03
N PRO A 96 -7.42 -32.76 26.24
CA PRO A 96 -6.51 -33.27 25.21
C PRO A 96 -7.21 -33.82 23.96
N GLU A 97 -8.40 -34.41 24.15
CA GLU A 97 -9.24 -34.93 23.06
C GLU A 97 -9.81 -33.78 22.17
N ASP A 98 -10.25 -32.71 22.82
CA ASP A 98 -10.74 -31.50 22.13
C ASP A 98 -9.63 -30.86 21.29
N VAL A 99 -8.42 -30.79 21.81
CA VAL A 99 -7.25 -30.25 21.10
C VAL A 99 -6.94 -31.07 19.86
N ASN A 100 -7.06 -32.39 19.93
CA ASN A 100 -6.91 -33.25 18.74
C ASN A 100 -8.01 -32.99 17.69
N ARG A 101 -9.25 -32.83 18.11
CA ARG A 101 -10.37 -32.49 17.23
C ARG A 101 -10.14 -31.15 16.55
N ILE A 102 -9.83 -30.10 17.30
CA ILE A 102 -9.52 -28.75 16.79
C ILE A 102 -8.39 -28.81 15.76
N LYS A 103 -7.34 -29.58 16.03
CA LYS A 103 -6.22 -29.75 15.09
C LYS A 103 -6.68 -30.37 13.77
N LEU A 104 -7.50 -31.44 13.81
CA LEU A 104 -8.00 -32.08 12.61
C LEU A 104 -8.93 -31.16 11.81
N GLU A 105 -9.86 -30.46 12.47
CA GLU A 105 -10.74 -29.47 11.87
C GLU A 105 -9.95 -28.31 11.22
N THR A 106 -8.87 -27.87 11.88
CA THR A 106 -7.98 -26.83 11.33
C THR A 106 -7.28 -27.32 10.07
N ILE A 107 -6.77 -28.54 10.05
CA ILE A 107 -6.11 -29.13 8.86
C ILE A 107 -7.12 -29.29 7.72
N GLU A 108 -8.34 -29.72 8.02
CA GLU A 108 -9.38 -29.87 7.00
C GLU A 108 -9.82 -28.52 6.43
N THR A 109 -9.94 -27.52 7.30
CA THR A 109 -10.23 -26.13 6.89
C THR A 109 -9.11 -25.55 6.03
N GLU A 110 -7.84 -25.77 6.42
CA GLU A 110 -6.67 -25.36 5.64
C GLU A 110 -6.65 -26.01 4.24
N ARG A 111 -7.10 -27.26 4.11
CA ARG A 111 -7.25 -27.93 2.80
C ARG A 111 -8.31 -27.28 1.92
N ARG A 112 -9.38 -26.76 2.50
CA ARG A 112 -10.50 -26.12 1.78
C ARG A 112 -10.22 -24.68 1.37
N ILE A 113 -9.69 -23.87 2.30
CA ILE A 113 -9.52 -22.42 2.09
C ILE A 113 -8.06 -21.98 1.89
N GLY A 114 -7.13 -22.93 1.94
CA GLY A 114 -5.70 -22.68 1.89
C GLY A 114 -5.11 -22.24 3.24
N PRO A 115 -3.76 -22.17 3.34
CA PRO A 115 -3.07 -21.77 4.56
C PRO A 115 -3.39 -20.31 4.91
N LYS A 116 -3.78 -20.06 6.16
CA LYS A 116 -4.11 -18.76 6.73
C LYS A 116 -3.35 -18.53 8.02
N MET A 117 -3.23 -17.25 8.42
CA MET A 117 -2.52 -16.88 9.65
C MET A 117 -3.15 -17.53 10.88
N LEU A 118 -4.49 -17.52 10.97
CA LEU A 118 -5.21 -18.14 12.09
C LEU A 118 -5.04 -19.66 12.09
N THR A 119 -5.19 -20.33 10.94
CA THR A 119 -5.04 -21.80 10.88
C THR A 119 -3.62 -22.25 11.21
N ASP A 120 -2.60 -21.48 10.81
CA ASP A 120 -1.20 -21.74 11.15
C ASP A 120 -0.96 -21.57 12.65
N LEU A 121 -1.49 -20.50 13.26
CA LEU A 121 -1.40 -20.25 14.71
C LEU A 121 -2.01 -21.41 15.52
N ILE A 122 -3.25 -21.81 15.19
CA ILE A 122 -3.96 -22.90 15.87
C ILE A 122 -3.19 -24.22 15.71
N LYS A 123 -2.69 -24.50 14.52
CA LYS A 123 -1.92 -25.73 14.23
C LYS A 123 -0.63 -25.80 15.04
N GLN A 124 0.10 -24.69 15.18
CA GLN A 124 1.32 -24.63 15.97
C GLN A 124 1.01 -24.75 17.48
N ALA A 125 0.00 -24.03 17.98
CA ALA A 125 -0.43 -24.09 19.37
C ALA A 125 -0.87 -25.51 19.77
N THR A 126 -1.73 -26.14 18.98
CA THR A 126 -2.21 -27.51 19.23
C THR A 126 -1.09 -28.54 19.13
N THR A 127 -0.13 -28.35 18.25
CA THR A 127 1.04 -29.24 18.13
C THR A 127 1.94 -29.13 19.35
N LYS A 128 2.20 -27.92 19.83
CA LYS A 128 3.03 -27.67 21.02
C LYS A 128 2.37 -28.22 22.28
N PHE A 129 1.07 -27.96 22.46
CA PHE A 129 0.31 -28.50 23.59
C PHE A 129 0.36 -30.02 23.65
N ARG A 130 0.24 -30.71 22.52
CA ARG A 130 0.33 -32.18 22.45
C ARG A 130 1.72 -32.71 22.76
N ALA A 131 2.78 -31.97 22.48
CA ALA A 131 4.15 -32.38 22.71
C ALA A 131 4.53 -32.26 24.21
N GLU A 132 4.10 -31.20 24.87
CA GLU A 132 4.59 -30.84 26.20
C GLU A 132 3.50 -30.87 27.29
N ASN A 133 2.23 -30.94 26.88
CA ASN A 133 1.06 -30.93 27.80
C ASN A 133 1.10 -29.75 28.79
N SER A 134 1.67 -28.61 28.36
CA SER A 134 1.89 -27.42 29.18
C SER A 134 1.18 -26.21 28.54
N SER A 135 0.33 -25.56 29.33
CA SER A 135 -0.35 -24.33 28.92
C SER A 135 0.62 -23.14 28.75
N GLY A 136 1.64 -23.06 29.65
CA GLY A 136 2.64 -21.98 29.57
C GLY A 136 3.48 -22.03 28.31
N GLU A 137 3.94 -23.22 27.93
CA GLU A 137 4.70 -23.41 26.68
C GLU A 137 3.83 -23.17 25.43
N THR A 138 2.56 -23.55 25.50
CA THR A 138 1.60 -23.25 24.41
C THR A 138 1.39 -21.75 24.26
N LEU A 139 1.26 -21.01 25.38
CA LEU A 139 1.13 -19.55 25.34
C LEU A 139 2.37 -18.90 24.71
N SER A 140 3.57 -19.34 25.13
CA SER A 140 4.83 -18.82 24.59
C SER A 140 4.94 -18.99 23.06
N ILE A 141 4.52 -20.14 22.51
CA ILE A 141 4.54 -20.33 21.05
C ILE A 141 3.47 -19.46 20.35
N VAL A 142 2.29 -19.29 20.94
CA VAL A 142 1.24 -18.41 20.42
C VAL A 142 1.73 -16.97 20.34
N GLU A 143 2.37 -16.46 21.39
CA GLU A 143 2.97 -15.12 21.42
C GLU A 143 4.05 -14.96 20.35
N THR A 144 4.96 -15.95 20.26
CA THR A 144 6.05 -15.93 19.26
C THR A 144 5.51 -15.90 17.83
N VAL A 145 4.56 -16.78 17.52
CA VAL A 145 3.97 -16.86 16.17
C VAL A 145 3.16 -15.62 15.85
N SER A 146 2.39 -15.10 16.82
CA SER A 146 1.64 -13.85 16.64
C SER A 146 2.56 -12.66 16.34
N GLU A 147 3.68 -12.56 17.08
CA GLU A 147 4.67 -11.51 16.85
C GLU A 147 5.36 -11.64 15.48
N MET A 148 5.68 -12.85 15.04
CA MET A 148 6.21 -13.10 13.71
C MET A 148 5.20 -12.70 12.61
N GLN A 149 3.92 -13.03 12.78
CA GLN A 149 2.84 -12.66 11.87
C GLN A 149 2.65 -11.14 11.84
N ARG A 150 2.67 -10.47 13.01
CA ARG A 150 2.61 -9.02 13.13
C ARG A 150 3.75 -8.35 12.35
N LYS A 151 5.00 -8.78 12.55
CA LYS A 151 6.16 -8.26 11.82
C LYS A 151 6.07 -8.50 10.31
N SER A 152 5.46 -9.62 9.89
CA SER A 152 5.21 -9.88 8.47
C SER A 152 4.21 -8.88 7.87
N LEU A 153 3.16 -8.53 8.61
CA LEU A 153 2.19 -7.51 8.20
C LEU A 153 2.82 -6.11 8.16
N GLU A 154 3.60 -5.74 9.17
CA GLU A 154 4.30 -4.45 9.20
C GLU A 154 5.18 -4.23 7.96
N LYS A 155 5.86 -5.28 7.48
CA LYS A 155 6.64 -5.22 6.22
C LYS A 155 5.78 -4.99 4.98
N GLU A 156 4.49 -5.32 5.02
CA GLU A 156 3.57 -5.04 3.92
C GLU A 156 3.09 -3.59 3.95
N PHE A 157 2.86 -3.05 5.14
CA PHE A 157 2.49 -1.65 5.32
C PHE A 157 3.61 -0.65 5.01
N TRP A 158 4.88 -1.09 5.05
CA TRP A 158 6.03 -0.24 4.80
C TRP A 158 5.94 0.56 3.48
N LEU A 159 5.51 -0.10 2.40
CA LEU A 159 5.37 0.56 1.09
C LEU A 159 4.32 1.67 1.12
N ILE A 160 3.20 1.42 1.78
CA ILE A 160 2.12 2.41 1.94
C ILE A 160 2.62 3.60 2.76
N SER A 161 3.32 3.35 3.86
CA SER A 161 3.89 4.39 4.74
C SER A 161 4.87 5.30 4.01
N ILE A 162 5.76 4.74 3.18
CA ILE A 162 6.67 5.53 2.35
C ILE A 162 5.91 6.40 1.35
N CYS A 163 4.99 5.83 0.60
CA CYS A 163 4.22 6.60 -0.39
C CYS A 163 3.41 7.72 0.29
N GLN A 164 2.83 7.46 1.46
CA GLN A 164 2.11 8.46 2.25
C GLN A 164 3.01 9.63 2.67
N SER A 165 4.28 9.38 2.96
CA SER A 165 5.25 10.43 3.33
C SER A 165 5.78 11.18 2.10
N LEU A 166 5.96 10.49 0.98
CA LEU A 166 6.52 11.08 -0.24
C LEU A 166 5.53 12.01 -0.97
N ILE A 167 4.23 11.71 -0.95
CA ILE A 167 3.22 12.51 -1.65
C ILE A 167 3.22 13.98 -1.16
N PRO A 168 3.13 14.27 0.16
CA PRO A 168 3.23 15.65 0.65
C PRO A 168 4.60 16.29 0.39
N ALA A 169 5.69 15.50 0.47
CA ALA A 169 7.03 16.00 0.21
C ALA A 169 7.18 16.47 -1.25
N PHE A 170 6.70 15.72 -2.22
CA PHE A 170 6.67 16.13 -3.61
C PHE A 170 5.74 17.31 -3.86
N GLY A 171 4.60 17.38 -3.17
CA GLY A 171 3.72 18.56 -3.22
C GLY A 171 4.43 19.83 -2.75
N PHE A 172 5.13 19.77 -1.62
CA PHE A 172 5.92 20.89 -1.11
C PHE A 172 7.04 21.28 -2.10
N LEU A 173 7.79 20.31 -2.60
CA LEU A 173 8.85 20.54 -3.58
C LEU A 173 8.31 21.22 -4.84
N GLY A 174 7.13 20.80 -5.32
CA GLY A 174 6.44 21.38 -6.47
C GLY A 174 6.08 22.86 -6.25
N THR A 175 5.60 23.22 -5.05
CA THR A 175 5.28 24.62 -4.72
C THR A 175 6.53 25.50 -4.65
N VAL A 176 7.61 24.99 -4.06
CA VAL A 176 8.90 25.74 -3.97
C VAL A 176 9.46 26.00 -5.37
N LEU A 177 9.48 24.99 -6.23
CA LEU A 177 9.95 25.15 -7.61
C LEU A 177 9.04 26.06 -8.45
N GLY A 178 7.72 26.00 -8.24
CA GLY A 178 6.77 26.91 -8.87
C GLY A 178 7.02 28.37 -8.49
N MET A 179 7.22 28.64 -7.20
CA MET A 179 7.56 30.00 -6.74
C MET A 179 8.92 30.48 -7.28
N ALA A 180 9.93 29.63 -7.29
CA ALA A 180 11.24 29.96 -7.83
C ALA A 180 11.15 30.31 -9.33
N ALA A 181 10.41 29.52 -10.10
CA ALA A 181 10.19 29.79 -11.52
C ALA A 181 9.42 31.11 -11.76
N ALA A 182 8.42 31.41 -10.91
CA ALA A 182 7.68 32.68 -10.99
C ALA A 182 8.58 33.90 -10.71
N ILE A 183 9.43 33.82 -9.69
CA ILE A 183 10.39 34.90 -9.38
C ILE A 183 11.39 35.12 -10.52
N LEU A 184 11.93 34.03 -11.10
CA LEU A 184 12.84 34.12 -12.23
C LEU A 184 12.18 34.76 -13.46
N SER A 185 10.92 34.43 -13.74
CA SER A 185 10.18 35.02 -14.87
C SER A 185 9.91 36.52 -14.70
N MET A 186 9.63 36.96 -13.46
CA MET A 186 9.47 38.38 -13.14
C MET A 186 10.79 39.15 -13.28
N GLY A 187 11.91 38.57 -12.92
CA GLY A 187 13.24 39.18 -13.08
C GLY A 187 13.70 39.34 -14.53
N GLN A 188 13.11 38.54 -15.45
CA GLN A 188 13.39 38.62 -16.89
C GLN A 188 12.40 39.52 -17.64
N ALA A 189 11.34 40.01 -16.99
CA ALA A 189 10.43 40.99 -17.59
C ALA A 189 11.20 42.27 -17.90
N LYS A 190 11.37 42.61 -19.18
CA LYS A 190 11.99 43.86 -19.59
C LYS A 190 11.26 45.05 -18.94
N PRO A 191 11.97 46.05 -18.40
CA PRO A 191 11.31 47.25 -17.89
C PRO A 191 10.46 47.84 -19.03
N VAL A 192 9.17 48.00 -18.72
CA VAL A 192 8.25 48.72 -19.65
C VAL A 192 8.89 50.05 -19.96
N ALA A 193 9.27 50.26 -21.22
CA ALA A 193 9.79 51.57 -21.67
C ALA A 193 8.73 52.61 -21.30
N VAL A 194 9.05 53.47 -20.35
CA VAL A 194 8.21 54.64 -20.01
C VAL A 194 8.20 55.49 -21.27
N VAL A 195 7.09 55.47 -21.98
CA VAL A 195 6.83 56.41 -23.07
C VAL A 195 6.65 57.76 -22.39
N SER A 196 7.73 58.56 -22.40
CA SER A 196 7.66 59.96 -22.02
C SER A 196 6.76 60.70 -23.00
N PRO A 197 5.95 61.63 -22.54
CA PRO A 197 5.02 62.43 -23.33
C PRO A 197 5.72 63.37 -24.32
#